data_e78f4dca72b39825247989ac970b36db
#
_entry.id   e78f4dca72b39825247989ac970b36db
#
_cell.length_a   1.000
_cell.length_b   1.000
_cell.length_c   1.000
_cell.angle_alpha   90.00
_cell.angle_beta   90.00
_cell.angle_gamma   90.00
#
_symmetry.space_group_name_H-M   'P 1'
#
loop_
_entity.id
_entity.type
_entity.pdbx_description
1 polymer ?
#
loop_
_entity_poly.entity_id
_entity_poly.type
_entity_poly.pdbx_seq_one_letter_code
_entity_poly.pdbx_strand_id
1 'polypeptide(L)'
;MHARSLLAVLCGLTLVGVPLSASGDEISGSLVIAGNGPELQTIEALARAFEKVHPRAYVDILWDENSKPVELVKSGRAHLAVTGTEDPELAATQIAWDGIAIIVNLSNFTKEVTKQQVADIFSGKVRMWSDLGGPETKILVIDRPRNQNIRDAFEAQLGIEGKIHNSAKVIGRDDKVIKTVVGTLPPLSAVAYVSLGQALAAVTTGVAVRLLPVDKVEPEMPTVKDGRYPLRRPVLLLSKKEPNPVVDAFREFALSDAGQKIVSEAYTPLAKKQS
;
A
#
# COMPACT_ATOMS: atom_id res chain seq x y z
N MET A 1 -87.04 29.64 -31.05
CA MET A 1 -86.27 28.70 -31.88
C MET A 1 -84.83 28.74 -31.37
N HIS A 2 -84.38 27.62 -30.80
CA HIS A 2 -83.17 27.56 -29.96
C HIS A 2 -82.01 26.97 -30.76
N ALA A 3 -80.94 27.77 -30.89
CA ALA A 3 -79.64 27.31 -31.44
C ALA A 3 -78.79 26.77 -30.30
N ARG A 4 -78.41 25.46 -30.37
CA ARG A 4 -77.45 24.80 -29.44
C ARG A 4 -76.02 24.90 -30.06
N SER A 5 -75.13 25.57 -29.37
CA SER A 5 -73.69 25.59 -29.68
C SER A 5 -73.04 24.35 -29.11
N LEU A 6 -72.35 23.57 -29.95
CA LEU A 6 -71.44 22.48 -29.52
C LEU A 6 -70.10 23.07 -29.19
N LEU A 7 -69.63 22.82 -27.96
CA LEU A 7 -68.28 23.14 -27.50
C LEU A 7 -67.37 21.91 -27.71
N ALA A 8 -66.41 21.99 -28.61
CA ALA A 8 -65.40 20.93 -28.81
C ALA A 8 -64.32 21.13 -27.82
N VAL A 9 -64.06 20.15 -26.91
CA VAL A 9 -62.94 20.11 -25.99
C VAL A 9 -61.77 19.42 -26.69
N LEU A 10 -60.74 20.17 -27.00
CA LEU A 10 -59.43 19.65 -27.50
C LEU A 10 -58.63 19.16 -26.30
N CYS A 11 -58.47 17.83 -26.16
CA CYS A 11 -57.57 17.23 -25.18
C CYS A 11 -56.13 17.25 -25.74
N GLY A 12 -55.31 18.19 -25.27
CA GLY A 12 -53.90 18.23 -25.60
C GLY A 12 -53.14 17.15 -24.83
N LEU A 13 -52.60 16.16 -25.56
CA LEU A 13 -51.69 15.15 -25.03
C LEU A 13 -50.30 15.82 -24.88
N THR A 14 -49.90 16.18 -23.66
CA THR A 14 -48.53 16.56 -23.36
C THR A 14 -47.69 15.29 -23.22
N LEU A 15 -46.84 15.00 -24.22
CA LEU A 15 -45.74 14.03 -24.09
C LEU A 15 -44.73 14.57 -23.07
N VAL A 16 -44.75 14.00 -21.89
CA VAL A 16 -43.66 14.19 -20.93
C VAL A 16 -42.47 13.35 -21.44
N GLY A 17 -41.50 14.05 -22.06
CA GLY A 17 -40.24 13.45 -22.44
C GLY A 17 -39.49 13.01 -21.17
N VAL A 18 -39.42 11.69 -20.95
CA VAL A 18 -38.51 11.12 -19.95
C VAL A 18 -37.06 11.43 -20.43
N PRO A 19 -36.23 12.11 -19.63
CA PRO A 19 -34.85 12.27 -20.02
C PRO A 19 -34.20 10.87 -20.08
N LEU A 20 -33.74 10.48 -21.27
CA LEU A 20 -32.79 9.36 -21.41
C LEU A 20 -31.58 9.73 -20.60
N SER A 21 -31.46 9.15 -19.42
CA SER A 21 -30.19 9.16 -18.69
C SER A 21 -29.14 8.56 -19.62
N ALA A 22 -28.14 9.34 -19.99
CA ALA A 22 -26.98 8.83 -20.69
C ALA A 22 -26.40 7.68 -19.86
N SER A 23 -26.57 6.45 -20.33
CA SER A 23 -25.85 5.30 -19.82
C SER A 23 -24.39 5.56 -20.15
N GLY A 24 -23.61 6.11 -19.21
CA GLY A 24 -22.19 5.92 -19.26
C GLY A 24 -21.93 4.42 -19.39
N ASP A 25 -21.05 4.00 -20.29
CA ASP A 25 -20.76 2.58 -20.53
C ASP A 25 -20.47 1.92 -19.19
N GLU A 26 -21.36 0.98 -18.80
CA GLU A 26 -21.26 0.31 -17.51
C GLU A 26 -20.01 -0.55 -17.51
N ILE A 27 -19.06 -0.22 -16.63
CA ILE A 27 -17.79 -0.93 -16.51
C ILE A 27 -18.05 -2.40 -16.23
N SER A 28 -17.50 -3.26 -17.09
CA SER A 28 -17.64 -4.71 -17.01
C SER A 28 -16.34 -5.42 -17.43
N GLY A 29 -16.12 -6.62 -16.91
CA GLY A 29 -14.97 -7.43 -17.24
C GLY A 29 -14.20 -7.93 -16.02
N SER A 30 -13.13 -8.70 -16.27
CA SER A 30 -12.26 -9.24 -15.23
C SER A 30 -11.00 -8.39 -15.08
N LEU A 31 -10.65 -8.09 -13.84
CA LEU A 31 -9.44 -7.38 -13.45
C LEU A 31 -8.61 -8.31 -12.56
N VAL A 32 -7.38 -8.62 -12.98
CA VAL A 32 -6.44 -9.41 -12.18
C VAL A 32 -5.38 -8.48 -11.60
N ILE A 33 -5.28 -8.45 -10.27
CA ILE A 33 -4.31 -7.63 -9.53
C ILE A 33 -3.29 -8.56 -8.87
N ALA A 34 -2.00 -8.35 -9.15
CA ALA A 34 -0.91 -9.13 -8.58
C ALA A 34 -0.11 -8.31 -7.56
N GLY A 35 0.36 -8.97 -6.50
CA GLY A 35 1.21 -8.36 -5.49
C GLY A 35 1.98 -9.37 -4.65
N ASN A 36 2.89 -8.88 -3.81
CA ASN A 36 3.72 -9.70 -2.94
C ASN A 36 4.12 -9.01 -1.62
N GLY A 37 3.59 -7.80 -1.38
CA GLY A 37 3.94 -6.95 -0.24
C GLY A 37 2.85 -6.85 0.83
N PRO A 38 2.95 -5.86 1.73
CA PRO A 38 2.02 -5.66 2.84
C PRO A 38 0.64 -5.10 2.43
N GLU A 39 0.44 -4.76 1.16
CA GLU A 39 -0.75 -4.04 0.67
C GLU A 39 -1.99 -4.92 0.50
N LEU A 40 -1.90 -6.25 0.66
CA LEU A 40 -2.97 -7.20 0.38
C LEU A 40 -4.33 -6.77 0.93
N GLN A 41 -4.42 -6.47 2.22
CA GLN A 41 -5.69 -6.13 2.86
C GLN A 41 -6.34 -4.87 2.28
N THR A 42 -5.52 -3.85 1.98
CA THR A 42 -6.01 -2.61 1.36
C THR A 42 -6.47 -2.84 -0.07
N ILE A 43 -5.74 -3.65 -0.84
CA ILE A 43 -6.11 -4.00 -2.22
C ILE A 43 -7.39 -4.84 -2.23
N GLU A 44 -7.55 -5.80 -1.31
CA GLU A 44 -8.80 -6.56 -1.14
C GLU A 44 -9.99 -5.65 -0.82
N ALA A 45 -9.81 -4.70 0.10
CA ALA A 45 -10.85 -3.75 0.47
C ALA A 45 -11.24 -2.84 -0.71
N LEU A 46 -10.25 -2.33 -1.46
CA LEU A 46 -10.49 -1.55 -2.69
C LEU A 46 -11.22 -2.40 -3.75
N ALA A 47 -10.81 -3.64 -3.96
CA ALA A 47 -11.43 -4.55 -4.92
C ALA A 47 -12.90 -4.79 -4.58
N ARG A 48 -13.21 -5.15 -3.34
CA ARG A 48 -14.59 -5.38 -2.90
C ARG A 48 -15.47 -4.13 -2.96
N ALA A 49 -14.89 -2.95 -2.67
CA ALA A 49 -15.60 -1.69 -2.79
C ALA A 49 -15.83 -1.30 -4.27
N PHE A 50 -14.87 -1.55 -5.14
CA PHE A 50 -14.98 -1.34 -6.58
C PHE A 50 -16.08 -2.22 -7.21
N GLU A 51 -16.11 -3.52 -6.89
CA GLU A 51 -17.16 -4.45 -7.37
C GLU A 51 -18.57 -4.05 -6.93
N LYS A 52 -18.73 -3.41 -5.75
CA LYS A 52 -20.02 -2.87 -5.31
C LYS A 52 -20.49 -1.70 -6.17
N VAL A 53 -19.59 -0.88 -6.66
CA VAL A 53 -19.89 0.26 -7.54
C VAL A 53 -20.07 -0.20 -8.99
N HIS A 54 -19.35 -1.25 -9.39
CA HIS A 54 -19.34 -1.82 -10.74
C HIS A 54 -19.73 -3.32 -10.70
N PRO A 55 -21.02 -3.67 -10.56
CA PRO A 55 -21.47 -5.04 -10.30
C PRO A 55 -21.17 -6.04 -11.44
N ARG A 56 -20.79 -5.55 -12.63
CA ARG A 56 -20.38 -6.39 -13.78
C ARG A 56 -18.84 -6.49 -13.92
N ALA A 57 -18.09 -5.91 -13.01
CA ALA A 57 -16.65 -6.08 -12.90
C ALA A 57 -16.29 -7.10 -11.82
N TYR A 58 -15.30 -7.97 -12.10
CA TYR A 58 -14.81 -8.97 -11.17
C TYR A 58 -13.33 -8.74 -10.95
N VAL A 59 -12.88 -8.75 -9.68
CA VAL A 59 -11.48 -8.53 -9.32
C VAL A 59 -10.90 -9.78 -8.68
N ASP A 60 -9.94 -10.40 -9.38
CA ASP A 60 -9.14 -11.50 -8.88
C ASP A 60 -7.81 -10.98 -8.32
N ILE A 61 -7.37 -11.52 -7.20
CA ILE A 61 -6.15 -11.11 -6.52
C ILE A 61 -5.16 -12.27 -6.49
N LEU A 62 -4.03 -12.10 -7.18
CA LEU A 62 -2.90 -13.02 -7.19
C LEU A 62 -1.83 -12.53 -6.22
N TRP A 63 -1.83 -13.05 -4.99
CA TRP A 63 -0.93 -12.59 -3.94
C TRP A 63 -0.10 -13.73 -3.37
N ASP A 64 1.21 -13.66 -3.57
CA ASP A 64 2.18 -14.62 -3.07
C ASP A 64 3.50 -13.91 -2.75
N GLU A 65 4.09 -14.22 -1.59
CA GLU A 65 5.32 -13.59 -1.10
C GLU A 65 6.52 -13.79 -2.07
N ASN A 66 6.48 -14.80 -2.93
CA ASN A 66 7.51 -15.11 -3.90
C ASN A 66 7.13 -14.76 -5.34
N SER A 67 5.94 -14.20 -5.56
CA SER A 67 5.49 -13.80 -6.89
C SER A 67 6.33 -12.64 -7.45
N LYS A 68 6.27 -12.47 -8.75
CA LYS A 68 6.87 -11.35 -9.49
C LYS A 68 5.76 -10.54 -10.17
N PRO A 69 5.07 -9.65 -9.44
CA PRO A 69 3.88 -8.96 -9.95
C PRO A 69 4.11 -8.23 -11.27
N VAL A 70 5.26 -7.54 -11.42
CA VAL A 70 5.63 -6.82 -12.62
C VAL A 70 5.73 -7.75 -13.83
N GLU A 71 6.38 -8.92 -13.67
CA GLU A 71 6.50 -9.92 -14.73
C GLU A 71 5.13 -10.51 -15.11
N LEU A 72 4.22 -10.64 -14.15
CA LEU A 72 2.85 -11.08 -14.42
C LEU A 72 2.09 -10.07 -15.29
N VAL A 73 2.28 -8.78 -15.08
CA VAL A 73 1.69 -7.74 -15.94
C VAL A 73 2.35 -7.71 -17.31
N LYS A 74 3.67 -7.74 -17.38
CA LYS A 74 4.39 -7.75 -18.68
C LYS A 74 3.98 -8.95 -19.55
N SER A 75 3.80 -10.12 -18.94
CA SER A 75 3.35 -11.34 -19.64
C SER A 75 1.84 -11.38 -19.92
N GLY A 76 1.05 -10.41 -19.45
CA GLY A 76 -0.40 -10.37 -19.62
C GLY A 76 -1.17 -11.35 -18.72
N ARG A 77 -0.53 -11.95 -17.71
CA ARG A 77 -1.19 -12.82 -16.71
C ARG A 77 -1.86 -12.05 -15.58
N ALA A 78 -1.49 -10.80 -15.39
CA ALA A 78 -2.19 -9.84 -14.53
C ALA A 78 -2.39 -8.53 -15.27
N HIS A 79 -3.36 -7.74 -14.85
CA HIS A 79 -3.66 -6.43 -15.40
C HIS A 79 -2.95 -5.31 -14.61
N LEU A 80 -2.87 -5.48 -13.29
CA LEU A 80 -2.21 -4.55 -12.38
C LEU A 80 -1.17 -5.27 -11.51
N ALA A 81 -0.03 -4.62 -11.30
CA ALA A 81 0.96 -5.00 -10.29
C ALA A 81 0.98 -3.96 -9.18
N VAL A 82 0.95 -4.41 -7.92
CA VAL A 82 1.16 -3.55 -6.75
C VAL A 82 2.62 -3.58 -6.37
N THR A 83 3.27 -2.41 -6.32
CA THR A 83 4.71 -2.28 -6.08
C THR A 83 5.07 -0.98 -5.38
N GLY A 84 6.32 -0.85 -4.93
CA GLY A 84 6.90 0.39 -4.38
C GLY A 84 7.89 1.07 -5.31
N THR A 85 8.12 0.53 -6.52
CA THR A 85 9.07 1.04 -7.51
C THR A 85 8.43 1.11 -8.89
N GLU A 86 8.82 2.10 -9.67
CA GLU A 86 8.35 2.24 -11.05
C GLU A 86 9.08 1.26 -11.98
N ASP A 87 8.41 0.90 -13.09
CA ASP A 87 9.00 0.19 -14.22
C ASP A 87 8.82 1.04 -15.48
N PRO A 88 9.88 1.35 -16.24
CA PRO A 88 9.82 2.28 -17.37
C PRO A 88 8.95 1.77 -18.54
N GLU A 89 8.70 0.46 -18.63
CA GLU A 89 7.86 -0.14 -19.67
C GLU A 89 6.37 -0.05 -19.34
N LEU A 90 6.01 0.18 -18.06
CA LEU A 90 4.65 0.20 -17.58
C LEU A 90 4.16 1.62 -17.22
N ALA A 91 2.85 1.78 -17.20
CA ALA A 91 2.20 2.99 -16.71
C ALA A 91 2.04 2.87 -15.19
N ALA A 92 2.52 3.88 -14.45
CA ALA A 92 2.43 3.92 -13.00
C ALA A 92 1.33 4.87 -12.52
N THR A 93 0.52 4.42 -11.57
CA THR A 93 -0.43 5.25 -10.82
C THR A 93 -0.13 5.12 -9.34
N GLN A 94 0.30 6.20 -8.71
CA GLN A 94 0.49 6.24 -7.27
C GLN A 94 -0.87 6.39 -6.59
N ILE A 95 -1.14 5.55 -5.58
CA ILE A 95 -2.38 5.59 -4.79
C ILE A 95 -2.15 5.99 -3.32
N ALA A 96 -0.92 5.87 -2.82
CA ALA A 96 -0.58 6.22 -1.44
C ALA A 96 0.92 6.47 -1.26
N TRP A 97 1.28 6.93 -0.04
CA TRP A 97 2.61 6.79 0.54
C TRP A 97 2.59 5.78 1.69
N ASP A 98 3.62 4.96 1.79
CA ASP A 98 3.87 4.07 2.93
C ASP A 98 5.17 4.46 3.62
N GLY A 99 5.17 4.48 4.95
CA GLY A 99 6.39 4.56 5.75
C GLY A 99 6.97 3.16 5.97
N ILE A 100 8.29 3.02 5.89
CA ILE A 100 8.99 1.79 6.26
C ILE A 100 9.49 1.95 7.69
N ALA A 101 8.75 1.42 8.66
CA ALA A 101 9.05 1.56 10.07
C ALA A 101 10.15 0.58 10.51
N ILE A 102 11.18 1.07 11.18
CA ILE A 102 12.17 0.25 11.87
C ILE A 102 11.62 -0.12 13.23
N ILE A 103 11.48 -1.41 13.50
CA ILE A 103 10.88 -1.92 14.73
C ILE A 103 11.84 -2.76 15.57
N VAL A 104 11.71 -2.62 16.89
CA VAL A 104 12.45 -3.38 17.91
C VAL A 104 11.50 -3.82 19.02
N ASN A 105 11.95 -4.70 19.91
CA ASN A 105 11.20 -5.01 21.13
C ASN A 105 10.98 -3.75 21.97
N LEU A 106 9.82 -3.60 22.59
CA LEU A 106 9.45 -2.44 23.42
C LEU A 106 10.50 -2.11 24.49
N SER A 107 11.14 -3.13 25.07
CA SER A 107 12.17 -2.95 26.11
C SER A 107 13.56 -2.61 25.57
N ASN A 108 13.77 -2.61 24.25
CA ASN A 108 15.04 -2.12 23.68
C ASN A 108 15.08 -0.59 23.85
N PHE A 109 16.08 -0.08 24.56
CA PHE A 109 16.18 1.33 24.93
C PHE A 109 17.04 2.19 23.99
N THR A 110 17.47 1.66 22.82
CA THR A 110 18.05 2.48 21.75
C THR A 110 17.11 3.62 21.39
N LYS A 111 17.54 4.86 21.54
CA LYS A 111 16.62 6.01 21.44
C LYS A 111 16.17 6.27 20.01
N GLU A 112 17.11 6.33 19.09
CA GLU A 112 16.95 6.65 17.68
C GLU A 112 18.09 6.02 16.86
N VAL A 113 17.94 6.00 15.55
CA VAL A 113 18.99 5.61 14.61
C VAL A 113 19.05 6.60 13.45
N THR A 114 20.23 6.79 12.86
CA THR A 114 20.32 7.50 11.59
C THR A 114 20.03 6.55 10.43
N LYS A 115 19.66 7.09 9.27
CA LYS A 115 19.51 6.32 8.05
C LYS A 115 20.77 5.52 7.70
N GLN A 116 21.97 6.09 7.93
CA GLN A 116 23.23 5.38 7.75
C GLN A 116 23.40 4.23 8.75
N GLN A 117 23.02 4.42 10.02
CA GLN A 117 23.07 3.34 11.01
C GLN A 117 22.10 2.20 10.67
N VAL A 118 20.92 2.50 10.12
CA VAL A 118 20.01 1.47 9.60
C VAL A 118 20.71 0.68 8.48
N ALA A 119 21.34 1.34 7.52
CA ALA A 119 22.11 0.68 6.46
C ALA A 119 23.23 -0.21 7.02
N ASP A 120 23.96 0.28 8.02
CA ASP A 120 25.07 -0.46 8.65
C ASP A 120 24.60 -1.66 9.49
N ILE A 121 23.45 -1.55 10.16
CA ILE A 121 22.80 -2.67 10.84
C ILE A 121 22.44 -3.76 9.83
N PHE A 122 21.68 -3.42 8.80
CA PHE A 122 21.17 -4.41 7.85
C PHE A 122 22.24 -5.00 6.95
N SER A 123 23.31 -4.27 6.65
CA SER A 123 24.50 -4.79 5.96
C SER A 123 25.45 -5.59 6.87
N GLY A 124 25.24 -5.58 8.20
CA GLY A 124 26.02 -6.33 9.18
C GLY A 124 27.36 -5.66 9.56
N LYS A 125 27.53 -4.38 9.26
CA LYS A 125 28.67 -3.58 9.73
C LYS A 125 28.56 -3.27 11.22
N VAL A 126 27.37 -2.89 11.70
CA VAL A 126 27.04 -2.74 13.11
C VAL A 126 26.35 -4.02 13.59
N ARG A 127 26.89 -4.63 14.64
CA ARG A 127 26.45 -5.94 15.13
C ARG A 127 26.02 -5.96 16.59
N MET A 128 26.24 -4.89 17.32
CA MET A 128 25.88 -4.74 18.73
C MET A 128 25.00 -3.53 18.91
N TRP A 129 23.95 -3.66 19.71
CA TRP A 129 23.09 -2.52 20.05
C TRP A 129 23.84 -1.48 20.92
N SER A 130 24.82 -1.93 21.74
CA SER A 130 25.67 -1.03 22.54
C SER A 130 26.45 -0.02 21.70
N ASP A 131 26.81 -0.36 20.45
CA ASP A 131 27.46 0.58 19.52
C ASP A 131 26.54 1.77 19.14
N LEU A 132 25.24 1.63 19.41
CA LEU A 132 24.19 2.62 19.13
C LEU A 132 23.54 3.18 20.41
N GLY A 133 24.19 3.00 21.57
CA GLY A 133 23.65 3.40 22.88
C GLY A 133 22.46 2.58 23.35
N GLY A 134 22.29 1.39 22.81
CA GLY A 134 21.30 0.39 23.18
C GLY A 134 21.83 -0.65 24.16
N PRO A 135 21.10 -1.78 24.33
CA PRO A 135 21.48 -2.86 25.24
C PRO A 135 22.75 -3.60 24.79
N GLU A 136 23.45 -4.22 25.73
CA GLU A 136 24.62 -5.08 25.43
C GLU A 136 24.20 -6.43 24.84
N THR A 137 23.60 -6.39 23.64
CA THR A 137 23.11 -7.56 22.91
C THR A 137 23.53 -7.49 21.45
N LYS A 138 23.79 -8.67 20.87
CA LYS A 138 23.99 -8.78 19.41
C LYS A 138 22.70 -8.41 18.67
N ILE A 139 22.84 -7.72 17.57
CA ILE A 139 21.73 -7.40 16.69
C ILE A 139 21.38 -8.64 15.87
N LEU A 140 20.10 -9.03 15.91
CA LEU A 140 19.53 -10.07 15.08
C LEU A 140 18.63 -9.41 14.04
N VAL A 141 19.09 -9.41 12.79
CA VAL A 141 18.37 -8.79 11.68
C VAL A 141 17.27 -9.73 11.18
N ILE A 142 16.05 -9.21 11.04
CA ILE A 142 14.95 -9.88 10.36
C ILE A 142 14.70 -9.14 9.05
N ASP A 143 14.83 -9.87 7.95
CA ASP A 143 14.70 -9.39 6.58
C ASP A 143 13.46 -9.97 5.89
N ARG A 144 13.18 -9.51 4.69
CA ARG A 144 12.07 -9.94 3.84
C ARG A 144 12.56 -10.79 2.67
N PRO A 145 11.70 -11.61 2.03
CA PRO A 145 12.02 -12.28 0.78
C PRO A 145 12.57 -11.32 -0.29
N ARG A 146 13.54 -11.79 -1.08
CA ARG A 146 14.31 -10.95 -2.01
C ARG A 146 13.47 -10.20 -3.05
N ASN A 147 12.33 -10.72 -3.42
CA ASN A 147 11.45 -10.16 -4.44
C ASN A 147 10.23 -9.43 -3.87
N GLN A 148 10.20 -9.18 -2.55
CA GLN A 148 9.14 -8.37 -1.98
C GLN A 148 9.37 -6.88 -2.23
N ASN A 149 8.31 -6.21 -2.67
CA ASN A 149 8.36 -4.79 -3.05
C ASN A 149 8.81 -3.86 -1.90
N ILE A 150 8.47 -4.19 -0.64
CA ILE A 150 8.91 -3.41 0.52
C ILE A 150 10.43 -3.55 0.75
N ARG A 151 11.00 -4.73 0.46
CA ARG A 151 12.44 -4.95 0.55
C ARG A 151 13.18 -4.15 -0.52
N ASP A 152 12.74 -4.22 -1.77
CA ASP A 152 13.36 -3.49 -2.86
C ASP A 152 13.39 -1.99 -2.57
N ALA A 153 12.28 -1.43 -2.07
CA ALA A 153 12.21 -0.04 -1.68
C ALA A 153 13.13 0.28 -0.47
N PHE A 154 13.20 -0.60 0.52
CA PHE A 154 14.05 -0.44 1.69
C PHE A 154 15.53 -0.45 1.32
N GLU A 155 15.99 -1.43 0.54
CA GLU A 155 17.37 -1.53 0.07
C GLU A 155 17.75 -0.30 -0.77
N ALA A 156 16.91 0.12 -1.71
CA ALA A 156 17.14 1.29 -2.56
C ALA A 156 17.25 2.59 -1.76
N GLN A 157 16.36 2.79 -0.78
CA GLN A 157 16.40 3.96 0.11
C GLN A 157 17.68 4.06 0.91
N LEU A 158 18.26 2.92 1.28
CA LEU A 158 19.49 2.85 2.09
C LEU A 158 20.78 2.74 1.27
N GLY A 159 20.69 2.51 -0.05
CA GLY A 159 21.85 2.28 -0.93
C GLY A 159 22.57 0.96 -0.62
N ILE A 160 21.83 -0.06 -0.20
CA ILE A 160 22.36 -1.38 0.19
C ILE A 160 21.78 -2.53 -0.66
N GLU A 161 21.40 -2.26 -1.90
CA GLU A 161 20.81 -3.26 -2.80
C GLU A 161 21.66 -4.53 -2.86
N GLY A 162 21.04 -5.65 -2.50
CA GLY A 162 21.67 -6.95 -2.45
C GLY A 162 22.72 -7.15 -1.35
N LYS A 163 22.89 -6.20 -0.42
CA LYS A 163 23.94 -6.21 0.63
C LYS A 163 23.40 -6.53 2.02
N ILE A 164 22.11 -6.87 2.17
CA ILE A 164 21.62 -7.33 3.48
C ILE A 164 22.39 -8.57 3.90
N HIS A 165 22.80 -8.58 5.16
CA HIS A 165 23.70 -9.60 5.69
C HIS A 165 23.10 -10.99 5.63
N ASN A 166 23.86 -12.00 5.18
CA ASN A 166 23.39 -13.37 4.93
C ASN A 166 22.87 -14.10 6.18
N SER A 167 23.21 -13.65 7.39
CA SER A 167 22.66 -14.21 8.63
C SER A 167 21.28 -13.67 9.03
N ALA A 168 20.73 -12.73 8.24
CA ALA A 168 19.40 -12.21 8.49
C ALA A 168 18.33 -13.32 8.38
N LYS A 169 17.40 -13.33 9.33
CA LYS A 169 16.26 -14.26 9.30
C LYS A 169 15.20 -13.73 8.33
N VAL A 170 14.86 -14.49 7.30
CA VAL A 170 13.89 -14.06 6.27
C VAL A 170 12.47 -14.42 6.67
N ILE A 171 11.57 -13.41 6.71
CA ILE A 171 10.14 -13.56 7.05
C ILE A 171 9.30 -12.68 6.12
N GLY A 172 8.28 -13.27 5.47
CA GLY A 172 7.48 -12.59 4.43
C GLY A 172 6.40 -11.63 4.94
N ARG A 173 5.66 -11.99 5.98
CA ARG A 173 4.46 -11.25 6.43
C ARG A 173 4.76 -10.35 7.62
N ASP A 174 4.21 -9.13 7.62
CA ASP A 174 4.40 -8.14 8.69
C ASP A 174 3.97 -8.65 10.07
N ASP A 175 2.83 -9.32 10.17
CA ASP A 175 2.36 -9.88 11.43
C ASP A 175 3.33 -10.93 12.01
N LYS A 176 3.94 -11.75 11.16
CA LYS A 176 4.96 -12.72 11.55
C LYS A 176 6.28 -12.05 11.92
N VAL A 177 6.68 -11.00 11.19
CA VAL A 177 7.86 -10.19 11.51
C VAL A 177 7.72 -9.58 12.90
N ILE A 178 6.60 -8.89 13.16
CA ILE A 178 6.32 -8.24 14.45
C ILE A 178 6.33 -9.26 15.59
N LYS A 179 5.63 -10.40 15.43
CA LYS A 179 5.65 -11.49 16.43
C LYS A 179 7.07 -12.03 16.66
N THR A 180 7.88 -12.13 15.62
CA THR A 180 9.27 -12.61 15.75
C THR A 180 10.13 -11.59 16.50
N VAL A 181 10.01 -10.28 16.22
CA VAL A 181 10.73 -9.24 16.96
C VAL A 181 10.44 -9.35 18.46
N VAL A 182 9.16 -9.51 18.83
CA VAL A 182 8.74 -9.60 20.24
C VAL A 182 9.20 -10.91 20.88
N GLY A 183 9.13 -12.03 20.17
CA GLY A 183 9.43 -13.37 20.70
C GLY A 183 10.89 -13.82 20.54
N THR A 184 11.78 -12.99 20.00
CA THR A 184 13.18 -13.36 19.78
C THR A 184 13.97 -13.45 21.10
N LEU A 185 14.81 -14.49 21.21
CA LEU A 185 15.73 -14.69 22.31
C LEU A 185 17.20 -14.57 21.82
N PRO A 186 18.11 -13.91 22.55
CA PRO A 186 17.83 -13.16 23.78
C PRO A 186 16.89 -11.97 23.50
N PRO A 187 16.07 -11.55 24.49
CA PRO A 187 15.25 -10.37 24.37
C PRO A 187 16.07 -9.15 23.94
N LEU A 188 15.44 -8.17 23.26
CA LEU A 188 16.08 -6.91 22.81
C LEU A 188 17.05 -7.03 21.63
N SER A 189 17.31 -8.24 21.12
CA SER A 189 18.28 -8.44 20.04
C SER A 189 17.72 -8.10 18.64
N ALA A 190 16.43 -8.37 18.41
CA ALA A 190 15.85 -8.30 17.07
C ALA A 190 15.59 -6.88 16.59
N VAL A 191 15.87 -6.67 15.30
CA VAL A 191 15.44 -5.51 14.52
C VAL A 191 14.81 -5.98 13.21
N ALA A 192 13.80 -5.27 12.78
CA ALA A 192 13.12 -5.53 11.51
C ALA A 192 12.60 -4.23 10.89
N TYR A 193 12.11 -4.33 9.67
CA TYR A 193 11.31 -3.29 9.03
C TYR A 193 9.97 -3.84 8.55
N VAL A 194 8.93 -3.03 8.68
CA VAL A 194 7.56 -3.35 8.30
C VAL A 194 6.86 -2.10 7.76
N SER A 195 5.70 -2.27 7.11
CA SER A 195 4.82 -1.14 6.76
C SER A 195 4.41 -0.37 8.02
N LEU A 196 4.44 0.95 7.96
CA LEU A 196 4.14 1.83 9.09
C LEU A 196 2.72 1.59 9.64
N GLY A 197 1.73 1.41 8.78
CA GLY A 197 0.37 1.15 9.22
C GLY A 197 0.26 -0.11 10.07
N GLN A 198 0.95 -1.19 9.69
CA GLN A 198 0.98 -2.44 10.45
C GLN A 198 1.73 -2.29 11.79
N ALA A 199 2.81 -1.51 11.81
CA ALA A 199 3.55 -1.22 13.04
C ALA A 199 2.69 -0.43 14.03
N LEU A 200 2.01 0.63 13.57
CA LEU A 200 1.13 1.45 14.40
C LEU A 200 -0.09 0.66 14.91
N ALA A 201 -0.69 -0.18 14.09
CA ALA A 201 -1.77 -1.09 14.50
C ALA A 201 -1.30 -2.04 15.62
N ALA A 202 -0.10 -2.61 15.50
CA ALA A 202 0.48 -3.46 16.53
C ALA A 202 0.67 -2.72 17.86
N VAL A 203 1.22 -1.51 17.84
CA VAL A 203 1.37 -0.67 19.03
C VAL A 203 0.01 -0.36 19.66
N THR A 204 -0.97 0.05 18.86
CA THR A 204 -2.33 0.39 19.33
C THR A 204 -3.01 -0.81 19.98
N THR A 205 -2.74 -2.02 19.52
CA THR A 205 -3.29 -3.27 20.10
C THR A 205 -2.48 -3.82 21.27
N GLY A 206 -1.46 -3.08 21.75
CA GLY A 206 -0.67 -3.45 22.93
C GLY A 206 0.41 -4.48 22.67
N VAL A 207 0.79 -4.74 21.42
CA VAL A 207 1.94 -5.59 21.11
C VAL A 207 3.23 -4.92 21.59
N ALA A 208 4.10 -5.68 22.28
CA ALA A 208 5.32 -5.16 22.90
C ALA A 208 6.43 -4.83 21.86
N VAL A 209 6.10 -3.97 20.90
CA VAL A 209 6.97 -3.48 19.83
C VAL A 209 7.10 -1.96 19.92
N ARG A 210 8.25 -1.44 19.57
CA ARG A 210 8.53 -0.01 19.47
C ARG A 210 9.11 0.33 18.11
N LEU A 211 8.69 1.47 17.58
CA LEU A 211 9.23 2.04 16.35
C LEU A 211 10.40 2.95 16.69
N LEU A 212 11.50 2.86 15.94
CA LEU A 212 12.65 3.73 16.11
C LEU A 212 12.52 4.98 15.23
N PRO A 213 12.70 6.18 15.80
CA PRO A 213 12.92 7.38 15.00
C PRO A 213 14.15 7.21 14.09
N VAL A 214 14.04 7.69 12.86
CA VAL A 214 15.15 7.70 11.89
C VAL A 214 15.52 9.15 11.58
N ASP A 215 16.81 9.50 11.74
CA ASP A 215 17.30 10.89 11.60
C ASP A 215 16.51 11.87 12.47
N LYS A 216 16.17 11.49 13.69
CA LYS A 216 15.36 12.26 14.66
C LYS A 216 13.90 12.49 14.24
N VAL A 217 13.41 11.80 13.23
CA VAL A 217 12.03 11.90 12.76
C VAL A 217 11.25 10.67 13.19
N GLU A 218 10.15 10.90 13.92
CA GLU A 218 9.23 9.84 14.34
C GLU A 218 8.52 9.21 13.13
N PRO A 219 8.40 7.88 13.10
CA PRO A 219 7.66 7.16 12.06
C PRO A 219 6.14 7.28 12.30
N GLU A 220 5.55 8.34 11.79
CA GLU A 220 4.14 8.68 11.92
C GLU A 220 3.51 8.99 10.56
N MET A 221 2.19 8.81 10.42
CA MET A 221 1.49 9.12 9.17
C MET A 221 1.69 10.59 8.72
N PRO A 222 1.65 11.61 9.61
CA PRO A 222 1.94 12.99 9.21
C PRO A 222 3.36 13.19 8.67
N THR A 223 4.38 12.59 9.28
CA THR A 223 5.78 12.74 8.85
C THR A 223 6.09 12.00 7.55
N VAL A 224 5.36 10.92 7.27
CA VAL A 224 5.37 10.25 5.95
C VAL A 224 4.69 11.12 4.90
N LYS A 225 3.54 11.73 5.24
CA LYS A 225 2.76 12.59 4.34
C LYS A 225 3.55 13.80 3.87
N ASP A 226 4.19 14.50 4.78
CA ASP A 226 4.93 15.73 4.48
C ASP A 226 6.37 15.46 3.99
N GLY A 227 6.80 14.19 3.98
CA GLY A 227 8.08 13.75 3.44
C GLY A 227 9.26 13.93 4.38
N ARG A 228 9.05 14.30 5.64
CA ARG A 228 10.13 14.40 6.64
C ARG A 228 10.67 13.03 7.04
N TYR A 229 9.80 11.99 7.13
CA TYR A 229 10.27 10.65 7.45
C TYR A 229 11.11 10.08 6.30
N PRO A 230 12.39 9.72 6.54
CA PRO A 230 13.34 9.44 5.47
C PRO A 230 13.13 8.08 4.78
N LEU A 231 12.44 7.13 5.44
CA LEU A 231 12.17 5.81 4.90
C LEU A 231 10.70 5.71 4.47
N ARG A 232 10.37 6.30 3.33
CA ARG A 232 9.03 6.21 2.73
C ARG A 232 9.10 5.72 1.29
N ARG A 233 8.06 5.04 0.85
CA ARG A 233 7.92 4.56 -0.52
C ARG A 233 6.54 4.89 -1.08
N PRO A 234 6.38 5.04 -2.39
CA PRO A 234 5.06 5.10 -2.99
C PRO A 234 4.40 3.72 -2.94
N VAL A 235 3.07 3.69 -2.91
CA VAL A 235 2.28 2.51 -3.27
C VAL A 235 1.76 2.75 -4.68
N LEU A 236 2.23 1.92 -5.62
CA LEU A 236 1.98 2.07 -7.06
C LEU A 236 1.11 0.94 -7.59
N LEU A 237 0.22 1.28 -8.51
CA LEU A 237 -0.44 0.36 -9.42
C LEU A 237 0.23 0.49 -10.78
N LEU A 238 0.92 -0.56 -11.23
CA LEU A 238 1.52 -0.60 -12.57
C LEU A 238 0.64 -1.40 -13.51
N SER A 239 0.42 -0.88 -14.71
CA SER A 239 -0.31 -1.57 -15.80
C SER A 239 0.44 -1.44 -17.12
N LYS A 240 0.04 -2.20 -18.12
CA LYS A 240 0.43 -1.90 -19.50
C LYS A 240 -0.04 -0.49 -19.89
N LYS A 241 0.63 0.09 -20.91
CA LYS A 241 0.32 1.45 -21.38
C LYS A 241 -0.90 1.48 -22.31
N GLU A 242 -1.30 0.32 -22.85
CA GLU A 242 -2.48 0.20 -23.68
C GLU A 242 -3.75 0.44 -22.86
N PRO A 243 -4.75 1.13 -23.43
CA PRO A 243 -6.02 1.41 -22.76
C PRO A 243 -6.75 0.12 -22.34
N ASN A 244 -7.25 0.09 -21.13
CA ASN A 244 -8.08 -0.99 -20.60
C ASN A 244 -9.15 -0.39 -19.66
N PRO A 245 -10.43 -0.32 -20.10
CA PRO A 245 -11.47 0.39 -19.36
C PRO A 245 -11.65 -0.06 -17.91
N VAL A 246 -11.54 -1.36 -17.61
CA VAL A 246 -11.70 -1.86 -16.23
C VAL A 246 -10.48 -1.51 -15.36
N VAL A 247 -9.28 -1.48 -15.94
CA VAL A 247 -8.05 -1.03 -15.26
C VAL A 247 -8.13 0.46 -14.94
N ASP A 248 -8.53 1.26 -15.92
CA ASP A 248 -8.63 2.72 -15.79
C ASP A 248 -9.68 3.09 -14.74
N ALA A 249 -10.86 2.44 -14.79
CA ALA A 249 -11.91 2.63 -13.80
C ALA A 249 -11.45 2.24 -12.37
N PHE A 250 -10.69 1.14 -12.21
CA PHE A 250 -10.16 0.76 -10.91
C PHE A 250 -9.14 1.78 -10.38
N ARG A 251 -8.27 2.32 -11.25
CA ARG A 251 -7.30 3.37 -10.89
C ARG A 251 -8.01 4.64 -10.44
N GLU A 252 -9.04 5.08 -11.18
CA GLU A 252 -9.87 6.22 -10.82
C GLU A 252 -10.61 6.00 -9.50
N PHE A 253 -11.17 4.80 -9.30
CA PHE A 253 -11.82 4.44 -8.04
C PHE A 253 -10.83 4.49 -6.87
N ALA A 254 -9.63 3.93 -7.01
CA ALA A 254 -8.60 3.95 -5.97
C ALA A 254 -8.17 5.39 -5.60
N LEU A 255 -8.23 6.34 -6.55
CA LEU A 255 -7.93 7.75 -6.36
C LEU A 255 -9.14 8.59 -5.91
N SER A 256 -10.36 8.04 -5.97
CA SER A 256 -11.58 8.72 -5.52
C SER A 256 -11.60 8.93 -4.01
N ASP A 257 -12.48 9.80 -3.51
CA ASP A 257 -12.67 10.00 -2.06
C ASP A 257 -13.02 8.69 -1.33
N ALA A 258 -13.81 7.82 -1.94
CA ALA A 258 -14.16 6.51 -1.40
C ALA A 258 -12.95 5.57 -1.34
N GLY A 259 -12.16 5.49 -2.41
CA GLY A 259 -10.94 4.71 -2.48
C GLY A 259 -9.87 5.23 -1.52
N GLN A 260 -9.65 6.55 -1.48
CA GLN A 260 -8.67 7.17 -0.59
C GLN A 260 -9.05 7.04 0.90
N LYS A 261 -10.33 6.94 1.23
CA LYS A 261 -10.78 6.61 2.58
C LYS A 261 -10.34 5.19 2.99
N ILE A 262 -10.48 4.21 2.10
CA ILE A 262 -10.00 2.84 2.34
C ILE A 262 -8.48 2.82 2.48
N VAL A 263 -7.77 3.50 1.58
CA VAL A 263 -6.31 3.63 1.62
C VAL A 263 -5.83 4.22 2.94
N SER A 264 -6.54 5.21 3.49
CA SER A 264 -6.16 5.90 4.72
C SER A 264 -6.22 5.06 6.00
N GLU A 265 -6.79 3.86 5.95
CA GLU A 265 -6.83 2.94 7.10
C GLU A 265 -5.44 2.34 7.41
N ALA A 266 -4.57 2.20 6.40
CA ALA A 266 -3.25 1.60 6.57
C ALA A 266 -2.10 2.43 5.99
N TYR A 267 -2.37 3.36 5.09
CA TYR A 267 -1.39 4.14 4.34
C TYR A 267 -1.68 5.64 4.41
N THR A 268 -0.71 6.44 4.06
CA THR A 268 -0.89 7.89 3.92
C THR A 268 -1.52 8.19 2.56
N PRO A 269 -2.78 8.70 2.52
CA PRO A 269 -3.46 9.01 1.28
C PRO A 269 -2.78 10.18 0.55
N LEU A 270 -3.00 10.25 -0.76
CA LEU A 270 -2.51 11.36 -1.57
C LEU A 270 -3.24 12.66 -1.18
N ALA A 271 -2.52 13.79 -1.25
CA ALA A 271 -3.16 15.09 -1.13
C ALA A 271 -4.18 15.27 -2.26
N LYS A 272 -5.38 15.77 -1.95
CA LYS A 272 -6.34 16.17 -3.00
C LYS A 272 -5.65 17.18 -3.90
N LYS A 273 -5.66 16.94 -5.21
CA LYS A 273 -5.34 18.00 -6.17
C LYS A 273 -6.35 19.13 -5.92
N GLN A 274 -5.88 20.29 -5.49
CA GLN A 274 -6.71 21.48 -5.51
C GLN A 274 -7.04 21.75 -6.99
N SER A 275 -8.32 21.55 -7.33
CA SER A 275 -8.90 21.88 -8.64
C SER A 275 -9.03 23.40 -8.80
#